data_9ad601de37008ddf159f3ac183b2ea86
#
_entry.id   9ad601de37008ddf159f3ac183b2ea86
#
_cell.length_a   1.000
_cell.length_b   1.000
_cell.length_c   1.000
_cell.angle_alpha   90.00
_cell.angle_beta   90.00
_cell.angle_gamma   90.00
#
_symmetry.space_group_name_H-M   'P 1'
#
loop_
_entity.id
_entity.type
_entity.pdbx_description
1 polymer ?
#
loop_
_entity_poly.entity_id
_entity_poly.type
_entity_poly.pdbx_seq_one_letter_code
_entity_poly.pdbx_strand_id
1 'polypeptide(L)'
;MLATNLPIMKQTLNSLIMENNSVMYDAAYNAYYEASKPDKNAAKIDDPSAQQQNDSFQNDMVKQIDDKVKEKAKEFANMFCKNLKDGGFMDKIADEIDKHVKSLDISITTAVPGPSGSVLACGVGPVSGTIILNTLSPTGGITIS
;
A
#
# COMPACT_ATOMS: atom_id res chain seq x y z
N MET A 1 -12.61 -14.82 -17.71
CA MET A 1 -11.31 -14.24 -17.32
C MET A 1 -11.57 -12.89 -16.66
N LEU A 2 -11.08 -12.71 -15.46
CA LEU A 2 -11.12 -11.41 -14.81
C LEU A 2 -10.14 -10.46 -15.51
N ALA A 3 -10.57 -9.21 -15.71
CA ALA A 3 -9.74 -8.18 -16.29
C ALA A 3 -9.55 -7.05 -15.28
N THR A 4 -8.31 -6.63 -15.09
CA THR A 4 -7.98 -5.45 -14.31
C THR A 4 -7.82 -4.25 -15.24
N ASN A 5 -8.08 -3.06 -14.74
CA ASN A 5 -7.71 -1.83 -15.45
C ASN A 5 -6.24 -1.50 -15.13
N LEU A 6 -5.33 -2.21 -15.74
CA LEU A 6 -3.90 -2.11 -15.48
C LEU A 6 -3.34 -0.67 -15.60
N PRO A 7 -3.70 0.13 -16.62
CA PRO A 7 -3.24 1.51 -16.70
C PRO A 7 -3.66 2.37 -15.51
N ILE A 8 -4.92 2.26 -15.08
CA ILE A 8 -5.42 2.99 -13.89
C ILE A 8 -4.71 2.49 -12.64
N MET A 9 -4.52 1.19 -12.48
CA MET A 9 -3.83 0.62 -11.33
C MET A 9 -2.39 1.13 -11.23
N LYS A 10 -1.65 1.19 -12.33
CA LYS A 10 -0.29 1.76 -12.38
C LYS A 10 -0.29 3.23 -11.96
N GLN A 11 -1.21 4.01 -12.50
CA GLN A 11 -1.34 5.43 -12.13
C GLN A 11 -1.66 5.60 -10.65
N THR A 12 -2.59 4.84 -10.11
CA THR A 12 -2.99 4.90 -8.70
C THR A 12 -1.83 4.54 -7.78
N LEU A 13 -1.12 3.44 -8.04
CA LEU A 13 0.02 3.03 -7.22
C LEU A 13 1.17 4.06 -7.25
N ASN A 14 1.45 4.66 -8.41
CA ASN A 14 2.44 5.73 -8.52
C ASN A 14 2.01 7.01 -7.78
N SER A 15 0.72 7.34 -7.75
CA SER A 15 0.20 8.46 -6.96
C SER A 15 0.30 8.17 -5.47
N LEU A 16 -0.09 6.98 -5.03
CA LEU A 16 -0.05 6.58 -3.62
C LEU A 16 1.34 6.67 -3.02
N ILE A 17 2.39 6.28 -3.75
CA ILE A 17 3.75 6.39 -3.20
C ILE A 17 4.19 7.85 -3.02
N MET A 18 3.75 8.73 -3.90
CA MET A 18 4.05 10.16 -3.79
C MET A 18 3.24 10.83 -2.67
N GLU A 19 1.99 10.44 -2.49
CA GLU A 19 1.11 10.93 -1.42
C GLU A 19 1.57 10.48 -0.03
N ASN A 20 2.20 9.30 0.07
CA ASN A 20 2.73 8.75 1.32
C ASN A 20 4.20 9.11 1.58
N ASN A 21 4.71 10.14 0.95
CA ASN A 21 6.07 10.65 1.17
C ASN A 21 6.32 11.03 2.64
N SER A 22 5.30 11.47 3.38
CA SER A 22 5.38 11.77 4.82
C SER A 22 5.83 10.56 5.65
N VAL A 23 5.39 9.35 5.31
CA VAL A 23 5.80 8.12 6.02
C VAL A 23 7.31 7.88 5.85
N MET A 24 7.83 8.11 4.65
CA MET A 24 9.28 8.00 4.39
C MET A 24 10.05 9.10 5.09
N TYR A 25 9.48 10.32 5.16
CA TYR A 25 10.05 11.42 5.92
C TYR A 25 10.16 11.07 7.40
N ASP A 26 9.09 10.59 8.02
CA ASP A 26 9.07 10.25 9.44
C ASP A 26 10.07 9.14 9.77
N ALA A 27 10.15 8.11 8.94
CA ALA A 27 11.13 7.04 9.10
C ALA A 27 12.57 7.55 8.99
N ALA A 28 12.86 8.37 8.00
CA ALA A 28 14.18 8.96 7.79
C ALA A 28 14.53 9.96 8.92
N TYR A 29 13.58 10.80 9.33
CA TYR A 29 13.78 11.72 10.44
C TYR A 29 14.15 10.97 11.71
N ASN A 30 13.40 9.96 12.09
CA ASN A 30 13.67 9.17 13.29
C ASN A 30 15.05 8.51 13.22
N ALA A 31 15.41 7.90 12.09
CA ALA A 31 16.71 7.25 11.92
C ALA A 31 17.87 8.27 12.02
N TYR A 32 17.78 9.40 11.34
CA TYR A 32 18.82 10.41 11.37
C TYR A 32 18.94 11.11 12.73
N TYR A 33 17.78 11.37 13.37
CA TYR A 33 17.75 12.01 14.68
C TYR A 33 18.38 11.11 15.75
N GLU A 34 18.02 9.83 15.79
CA GLU A 34 18.63 8.88 16.72
C GLU A 34 20.14 8.73 16.52
N ALA A 35 20.58 8.71 15.26
CA ALA A 35 22.01 8.64 14.93
C ALA A 35 22.80 9.92 15.26
N SER A 36 22.12 11.06 15.37
CA SER A 36 22.72 12.38 15.56
C SER A 36 22.56 12.92 16.98
N LYS A 37 21.89 12.20 17.86
CA LYS A 37 21.67 12.63 19.25
C LYS A 37 23.03 12.90 19.94
N PRO A 38 23.20 14.10 20.53
CA PRO A 38 24.38 14.35 21.36
C PRO A 38 24.34 13.45 22.59
N ASP A 39 25.50 13.01 23.04
CA ASP A 39 25.64 12.23 24.26
C ASP A 39 25.24 13.09 25.46
N LYS A 40 24.14 12.75 26.12
CA LYS A 40 23.63 13.44 27.32
C LYS A 40 24.53 13.25 28.54
N ASN A 41 25.54 12.39 28.47
CA ASN A 41 26.50 12.15 29.55
C ASN A 41 27.74 13.04 29.44
N ALA A 42 27.69 14.13 28.69
CA ALA A 42 28.75 15.13 28.70
C ALA A 42 28.97 15.59 30.14
N ALA A 43 30.21 15.61 30.59
CA ALA A 43 30.61 15.85 31.96
C ALA A 43 29.89 17.06 32.58
N LYS A 44 29.33 16.88 33.77
CA LYS A 44 28.77 17.99 34.55
C LYS A 44 29.92 18.95 34.92
N ILE A 45 29.66 20.22 34.77
CA ILE A 45 30.59 21.30 35.14
C ILE A 45 30.18 21.78 36.52
N ASP A 46 31.11 21.80 37.47
CA ASP A 46 30.84 22.16 38.87
C ASP A 46 30.55 23.66 39.06
N ASP A 47 30.97 24.51 38.11
CA ASP A 47 30.67 25.95 38.14
C ASP A 47 29.28 26.24 37.56
N PRO A 48 28.32 26.81 38.36
CA PRO A 48 26.98 27.09 37.90
C PRO A 48 26.88 28.01 36.67
N SER A 49 27.77 28.99 36.56
CA SER A 49 27.77 29.94 35.45
C SER A 49 28.29 29.28 34.15
N ALA A 50 29.29 28.45 34.29
CA ALA A 50 29.81 27.66 33.19
C ALA A 50 28.84 26.58 32.75
N GLN A 51 28.11 25.98 33.70
CA GLN A 51 27.03 25.00 33.42
C GLN A 51 25.90 25.66 32.63
N GLN A 52 25.46 26.86 32.99
CA GLN A 52 24.41 27.59 32.25
C GLN A 52 24.81 27.91 30.81
N GLN A 53 26.05 28.33 30.59
CA GLN A 53 26.58 28.57 29.25
C GLN A 53 26.68 27.28 28.43
N ASN A 54 27.11 26.19 29.05
CA ASN A 54 27.16 24.87 28.42
C ASN A 54 25.77 24.37 28.03
N ASP A 55 24.77 24.53 28.90
CA ASP A 55 23.39 24.13 28.64
C ASP A 55 22.79 24.94 27.48
N SER A 56 23.07 26.25 27.41
CA SER A 56 22.65 27.10 26.29
C SER A 56 23.28 26.64 24.98
N PHE A 57 24.56 26.38 24.99
CA PHE A 57 25.29 25.90 23.80
C PHE A 57 24.78 24.52 23.34
N GLN A 58 24.52 23.60 24.29
CA GLN A 58 23.96 22.29 23.96
C GLN A 58 22.55 22.40 23.36
N ASN A 59 21.71 23.28 23.89
CA ASN A 59 20.36 23.51 23.35
C ASN A 59 20.43 24.05 21.92
N ASP A 60 21.33 25.00 21.64
CA ASP A 60 21.53 25.53 20.29
C ASP A 60 22.06 24.46 19.33
N MET A 61 22.95 23.60 19.79
CA MET A 61 23.43 22.47 18.99
C MET A 61 22.31 21.46 18.67
N VAL A 62 21.48 21.11 19.67
CA VAL A 62 20.33 20.21 19.47
C VAL A 62 19.39 20.77 18.43
N LYS A 63 19.10 22.08 18.48
CA LYS A 63 18.24 22.73 17.48
C LYS A 63 18.85 22.70 16.08
N GLN A 64 20.15 23.01 15.95
CA GLN A 64 20.84 22.93 14.65
C GLN A 64 20.86 21.51 14.10
N ILE A 65 21.04 20.49 14.94
CA ILE A 65 20.99 19.09 14.55
C ILE A 65 19.57 18.75 14.06
N ASP A 66 18.54 19.14 14.81
CA ASP A 66 17.14 18.88 14.44
C ASP A 66 16.79 19.51 13.08
N ASP A 67 17.18 20.77 12.85
CA ASP A 67 16.94 21.44 11.56
C ASP A 67 17.64 20.72 10.40
N LYS A 68 18.91 20.31 10.58
CA LYS A 68 19.65 19.54 9.56
C LYS A 68 19.06 18.15 9.33
N VAL A 69 18.58 17.50 10.40
CA VAL A 69 17.94 16.20 10.29
C VAL A 69 16.63 16.30 9.50
N LYS A 70 15.83 17.33 9.74
CA LYS A 70 14.59 17.60 9.00
C LYS A 70 14.87 17.81 7.50
N GLU A 71 15.88 18.60 7.18
CA GLU A 71 16.26 18.84 5.80
C GLU A 71 16.69 17.54 5.10
N LYS A 72 17.60 16.78 5.70
CA LYS A 72 18.05 15.49 5.16
C LYS A 72 16.94 14.47 5.04
N ALA A 73 16.05 14.39 6.02
CA ALA A 73 14.90 13.49 5.98
C ALA A 73 13.96 13.83 4.82
N LYS A 74 13.74 15.13 4.57
CA LYS A 74 12.92 15.60 3.44
C LYS A 74 13.56 15.26 2.09
N GLU A 75 14.85 15.51 1.95
CA GLU A 75 15.59 15.16 0.74
C GLU A 75 15.55 13.65 0.47
N PHE A 76 15.81 12.85 1.49
CA PHE A 76 15.78 11.39 1.39
C PHE A 76 14.38 10.90 0.98
N ALA A 77 13.32 11.35 1.64
CA ALA A 77 11.96 10.93 1.33
C ALA A 77 11.57 11.26 -0.11
N ASN A 78 11.89 12.47 -0.57
CA ASN A 78 11.62 12.90 -1.94
C ASN A 78 12.40 12.06 -2.96
N MET A 79 13.68 11.84 -2.71
CA MET A 79 14.54 11.03 -3.59
C MET A 79 14.08 9.57 -3.64
N PHE A 80 13.75 8.99 -2.49
CA PHE A 80 13.32 7.60 -2.40
C PHE A 80 12.00 7.35 -3.14
N CYS A 81 10.98 8.16 -2.87
CA CYS A 81 9.69 8.03 -3.57
C CYS A 81 9.83 8.26 -5.07
N LYS A 82 10.63 9.27 -5.47
CA LYS A 82 10.92 9.53 -6.88
C LYS A 82 11.61 8.34 -7.54
N ASN A 83 12.64 7.78 -6.91
CA ASN A 83 13.38 6.64 -7.45
C ASN A 83 12.51 5.40 -7.59
N LEU A 84 11.60 5.13 -6.65
CA LEU A 84 10.65 4.03 -6.77
C LEU A 84 9.69 4.22 -7.94
N LYS A 85 9.22 5.44 -8.15
CA LYS A 85 8.35 5.79 -9.28
C LYS A 85 9.10 5.66 -10.60
N ASP A 86 10.23 6.36 -10.73
CA ASP A 86 11.02 6.44 -11.97
C ASP A 86 11.65 5.07 -12.32
N GLY A 87 11.98 4.27 -11.32
CA GLY A 87 12.45 2.89 -11.49
C GLY A 87 11.37 1.88 -11.87
N GLY A 88 10.11 2.33 -11.98
CA GLY A 88 8.99 1.47 -12.37
C GLY A 88 8.63 0.40 -11.34
N PHE A 89 8.99 0.59 -10.08
CA PHE A 89 8.69 -0.39 -9.03
C PHE A 89 7.19 -0.58 -8.84
N MET A 90 6.42 0.51 -8.84
CA MET A 90 4.96 0.46 -8.74
C MET A 90 4.32 -0.19 -9.96
N ASP A 91 4.90 0.02 -11.14
CA ASP A 91 4.44 -0.62 -12.37
C ASP A 91 4.63 -2.14 -12.33
N LYS A 92 5.77 -2.60 -11.78
CA LYS A 92 6.02 -4.03 -11.58
C LYS A 92 5.05 -4.65 -10.57
N ILE A 93 4.74 -3.96 -9.49
CA ILE A 93 3.71 -4.42 -8.53
C ILE A 93 2.36 -4.54 -9.22
N ALA A 94 1.95 -3.54 -10.01
CA ALA A 94 0.69 -3.59 -10.76
C ALA A 94 0.66 -4.76 -11.74
N ASP A 95 1.75 -5.01 -12.46
CA ASP A 95 1.87 -6.12 -13.40
C ASP A 95 1.73 -7.48 -12.70
N GLU A 96 2.34 -7.65 -11.52
CA GLU A 96 2.20 -8.89 -10.75
C GLU A 96 0.79 -9.09 -10.19
N ILE A 97 0.15 -8.02 -9.70
CA ILE A 97 -1.27 -8.08 -9.27
C ILE A 97 -2.16 -8.47 -10.45
N ASP A 98 -1.97 -7.86 -11.61
CA ASP A 98 -2.75 -8.16 -12.82
C ASP A 98 -2.60 -9.62 -13.25
N LYS A 99 -1.36 -10.15 -13.26
CA LYS A 99 -1.10 -11.56 -13.52
C LYS A 99 -1.83 -12.47 -12.53
N HIS A 100 -1.75 -12.13 -11.24
CA HIS A 100 -2.39 -12.92 -10.19
C HIS A 100 -3.92 -12.93 -10.36
N VAL A 101 -4.53 -11.76 -10.58
CA VAL A 101 -5.98 -11.65 -10.81
C VAL A 101 -6.41 -12.44 -12.05
N LYS A 102 -5.64 -12.41 -13.13
CA LYS A 102 -5.93 -13.17 -14.34
C LYS A 102 -5.77 -14.67 -14.16
N SER A 103 -4.95 -15.11 -13.22
CA SER A 103 -4.76 -16.54 -12.89
C SER A 103 -5.84 -17.10 -11.99
N LEU A 104 -6.69 -16.25 -11.39
CA LEU A 104 -7.77 -16.72 -10.52
C LEU A 104 -8.83 -17.42 -11.35
N ASP A 105 -9.16 -18.65 -10.94
CA ASP A 105 -10.32 -19.39 -11.43
C ASP A 105 -11.54 -19.06 -10.58
N ILE A 106 -12.56 -18.48 -11.22
CA ILE A 106 -13.83 -18.20 -10.57
C ILE A 106 -14.83 -19.21 -11.08
N SER A 107 -15.21 -20.17 -10.25
CA SER A 107 -16.32 -21.05 -10.52
C SER A 107 -17.58 -20.55 -9.80
N ILE A 108 -18.61 -20.24 -10.58
CA ILE A 108 -19.93 -19.88 -10.06
C ILE A 108 -20.77 -21.14 -10.09
N THR A 109 -21.02 -21.71 -8.92
CA THR A 109 -21.93 -22.85 -8.80
C THR A 109 -23.29 -22.31 -8.40
N THR A 110 -24.21 -22.21 -9.35
CA THR A 110 -25.59 -21.91 -9.09
C THR A 110 -26.37 -23.24 -9.02
N ALA A 111 -26.90 -23.57 -7.85
CA ALA A 111 -27.92 -24.60 -7.77
C ALA A 111 -29.22 -23.99 -8.30
N VAL A 112 -29.60 -24.36 -9.48
CA VAL A 112 -30.93 -24.04 -10.00
C VAL A 112 -31.88 -25.04 -9.36
N PRO A 113 -32.79 -24.62 -8.43
CA PRO A 113 -33.85 -25.51 -7.99
C PRO A 113 -34.68 -25.80 -9.22
N GLY A 114 -34.69 -27.07 -9.61
CA GLY A 114 -35.58 -27.50 -10.66
C GLY A 114 -37.01 -27.10 -10.29
N PRO A 115 -37.81 -26.63 -11.24
CA PRO A 115 -39.18 -26.34 -10.97
C PRO A 115 -39.82 -27.62 -10.43
N SER A 116 -40.26 -27.57 -9.18
CA SER A 116 -40.97 -28.71 -8.57
C SER A 116 -42.21 -29.00 -9.40
N GLY A 117 -42.20 -30.12 -10.09
CA GLY A 117 -43.36 -30.62 -10.81
C GLY A 117 -43.44 -30.37 -12.31
N SER A 118 -42.49 -29.70 -12.93
CA SER A 118 -42.42 -29.74 -14.37
C SER A 118 -41.48 -30.86 -14.80
N VAL A 119 -42.07 -31.94 -15.20
CA VAL A 119 -41.40 -32.84 -16.10
C VAL A 119 -41.11 -32.00 -17.34
N LEU A 120 -39.90 -31.62 -17.53
CA LEU A 120 -39.42 -31.28 -18.84
C LEU A 120 -39.53 -32.58 -19.63
N ALA A 121 -40.67 -32.78 -20.23
CA ALA A 121 -40.79 -33.74 -21.31
C ALA A 121 -39.95 -33.20 -22.43
N CYS A 122 -38.68 -33.38 -22.30
CA CYS A 122 -37.72 -33.10 -23.35
C CYS A 122 -38.02 -34.07 -24.44
N GLY A 123 -38.78 -33.63 -25.41
CA GLY A 123 -38.76 -34.23 -26.68
C GLY A 123 -37.29 -34.37 -27.09
N VAL A 124 -36.94 -35.50 -27.63
CA VAL A 124 -35.65 -35.93 -28.07
C VAL A 124 -35.01 -34.84 -28.93
N GLY A 125 -34.07 -34.06 -28.36
CA GLY A 125 -33.34 -33.06 -29.07
C GLY A 125 -32.48 -32.15 -28.14
N PRO A 126 -31.38 -31.61 -28.60
CA PRO A 126 -30.61 -30.68 -27.79
C PRO A 126 -31.42 -29.43 -27.52
N VAL A 127 -31.81 -29.23 -26.27
CA VAL A 127 -32.47 -27.98 -25.83
C VAL A 127 -31.39 -26.93 -25.69
N SER A 128 -31.23 -26.09 -26.71
CA SER A 128 -30.50 -24.83 -26.57
C SER A 128 -31.43 -23.83 -25.91
N GLY A 129 -31.40 -23.73 -24.60
CA GLY A 129 -32.13 -22.73 -23.84
C GLY A 129 -31.16 -21.63 -23.41
N THR A 130 -31.51 -20.39 -23.64
CA THR A 130 -30.86 -19.27 -23.01
C THR A 130 -31.31 -19.17 -21.57
N ILE A 131 -30.43 -19.45 -20.62
CA ILE A 131 -30.73 -19.26 -19.19
C ILE A 131 -30.64 -17.78 -18.90
N ILE A 132 -31.77 -17.14 -18.61
CA ILE A 132 -31.79 -15.75 -18.17
C ILE A 132 -31.56 -15.75 -16.65
N LEU A 133 -30.32 -15.43 -16.24
CA LEU A 133 -29.87 -15.46 -14.85
C LEU A 133 -30.56 -14.43 -13.94
N ASN A 134 -31.20 -13.41 -14.50
CA ASN A 134 -31.89 -12.36 -13.75
C ASN A 134 -33.20 -12.79 -13.06
N THR A 135 -33.65 -13.99 -13.30
CA THR A 135 -34.86 -14.56 -12.65
C THR A 135 -34.53 -15.61 -11.59
N LEU A 136 -33.27 -15.90 -11.33
CA LEU A 136 -32.83 -16.89 -10.38
C LEU A 136 -32.30 -16.20 -9.12
N SER A 137 -32.92 -16.49 -7.98
CA SER A 137 -32.33 -16.19 -6.68
C SER A 137 -31.12 -17.11 -6.47
N PRO A 138 -29.89 -16.63 -6.40
CA PRO A 138 -28.76 -17.49 -6.22
C PRO A 138 -28.77 -18.09 -4.80
N THR A 139 -28.93 -19.39 -4.73
CA THR A 139 -28.73 -20.17 -3.50
C THR A 139 -27.31 -20.77 -3.42
N GLY A 140 -26.43 -20.40 -4.32
CA GLY A 140 -25.07 -20.91 -4.41
C GLY A 140 -24.02 -19.88 -4.01
N GLY A 141 -22.87 -20.37 -3.56
CA GLY A 141 -21.71 -19.54 -3.23
C GLY A 141 -20.81 -19.30 -4.44
N ILE A 142 -20.04 -18.21 -4.39
CA ILE A 142 -18.92 -17.95 -5.31
C ILE A 142 -17.67 -18.48 -4.65
N THR A 143 -16.96 -19.38 -5.32
CA THR A 143 -15.65 -19.86 -4.86
C THR A 143 -14.57 -19.27 -5.76
N ILE A 144 -13.55 -18.68 -5.14
CA ILE A 144 -12.35 -18.14 -5.81
C ILE A 144 -11.18 -19.05 -5.41
N SER A 145 -10.51 -19.60 -6.37
CA SER A 145 -9.31 -20.44 -6.18
C SER A 145 -8.12 -19.87 -6.92
#